data_c80cabacab597fadb695b4dacae8016d
#
_entry.id   c80cabacab597fadb695b4dacae8016d
#
_cell.length_a   1.000
_cell.length_b   1.000
_cell.length_c   1.000
_cell.angle_alpha   90.00
_cell.angle_beta   90.00
_cell.angle_gamma   90.00
#
_symmetry.space_group_name_H-M   'P 1'
#
loop_
_entity.id
_entity.type
_entity.pdbx_description
1 polymer ?
#
loop_
_entity_poly.entity_id
_entity_poly.type
_entity_poly.pdbx_seq_one_letter_code
_entity_poly.pdbx_strand_id
1 'polypeptide(L)'
;MLMKAGIVLMLASATTAWAATDNEGTHFIKYGDMNQWVTRHVKESSIIGGNMKTLHEIAPTKTWAQNAPYTNWGGSPWGTSNVMAKVSGITKTNVSVYRDEHPGHGSCAKLVTHIETCKVLGIVNIKVLAAGSIFLGQTLEPITSTSNPMAKLNAGMKFTGRPKALVFDYKVKLSGQPNRIKETGFSKVKTVAGIDMCDCVCFLQKRWEDAKGNIWAKRVGTMVVRFSKTTNGWVENAAFPIHYGDITHQSFYKPYMGLLTGDDIKWAKNSKGKMMPVKEIGWATANEAPTHMVLQFDSSHGGAYIGSVGNTLWVDNVRVEY
;
A
#
# COMPACT_ATOMS: atom_id res chain seq x y z
N MET A 1 39.03 -43.82 10.47
CA MET A 1 39.28 -42.37 10.62
C MET A 1 38.07 -41.67 9.97
N LEU A 2 37.06 -41.40 10.76
CA LEU A 2 35.80 -40.76 10.28
C LEU A 2 35.88 -39.25 10.42
N MET A 3 35.88 -38.54 9.32
CA MET A 3 35.70 -37.10 9.29
C MET A 3 34.21 -36.75 9.47
N LYS A 4 33.91 -36.09 10.59
CA LYS A 4 32.57 -35.46 10.79
C LYS A 4 32.53 -34.15 10.04
N ALA A 5 31.70 -34.04 9.03
CA ALA A 5 31.35 -32.79 8.39
C ALA A 5 30.38 -32.03 9.27
N GLY A 6 30.81 -30.90 9.83
CA GLY A 6 29.97 -29.96 10.57
C GLY A 6 29.15 -29.12 9.59
N ILE A 7 27.82 -29.24 9.66
CA ILE A 7 26.90 -28.33 8.96
C ILE A 7 26.85 -27.03 9.76
N VAL A 8 27.40 -25.97 9.20
CA VAL A 8 27.23 -24.60 9.74
C VAL A 8 25.86 -24.11 9.28
N LEU A 9 24.92 -24.06 10.20
CA LEU A 9 23.63 -23.42 10.01
C LEU A 9 23.84 -21.91 10.04
N MET A 10 23.88 -21.24 8.89
CA MET A 10 23.79 -19.79 8.83
C MET A 10 22.36 -19.37 9.17
N LEU A 11 22.16 -18.89 10.38
CA LEU A 11 20.98 -18.11 10.75
C LEU A 11 21.06 -16.79 9.98
N ALA A 12 20.26 -16.65 8.93
CA ALA A 12 20.01 -15.36 8.31
C ALA A 12 19.22 -14.50 9.30
N SER A 13 19.91 -13.58 9.97
CA SER A 13 19.29 -12.54 10.77
C SER A 13 18.45 -11.66 9.85
N ALA A 14 17.12 -11.70 10.01
CA ALA A 14 16.21 -10.78 9.35
C ALA A 14 16.52 -9.37 9.88
N THR A 15 17.28 -8.60 9.10
CA THR A 15 17.54 -7.18 9.39
C THR A 15 16.21 -6.44 9.32
N THR A 16 15.81 -5.85 10.43
CA THR A 16 14.69 -4.91 10.52
C THR A 16 14.91 -3.77 9.51
N ALA A 17 13.89 -3.48 8.72
CA ALA A 17 13.92 -2.51 7.63
C ALA A 17 13.87 -1.05 8.13
N TRP A 18 14.75 -0.66 9.04
CA TRP A 18 14.87 0.71 9.54
C TRP A 18 16.15 1.35 9.03
N ALA A 19 16.03 2.54 8.45
CA ALA A 19 17.20 3.37 8.11
C ALA A 19 17.37 4.47 9.16
N ALA A 20 18.62 4.83 9.39
CA ALA A 20 19.20 5.93 10.16
C ALA A 20 18.28 6.79 11.07
N THR A 21 18.71 6.95 12.28
CA THR A 21 18.21 7.93 13.25
C THR A 21 18.71 9.32 12.88
N ASP A 22 17.77 10.23 12.58
CA ASP A 22 18.04 11.66 12.61
C ASP A 22 17.35 12.26 13.83
N ASN A 23 18.15 12.92 14.69
CA ASN A 23 17.78 13.72 15.87
C ASN A 23 16.57 13.27 16.70
N GLU A 24 16.87 12.85 17.94
CA GLU A 24 15.94 12.73 19.07
C GLU A 24 14.56 12.09 18.77
N GLY A 25 14.55 10.77 18.58
CA GLY A 25 13.30 10.00 18.62
C GLY A 25 12.54 9.85 17.31
N THR A 26 13.05 10.35 16.18
CA THR A 26 12.43 10.18 14.85
C THR A 26 13.16 9.09 14.06
N HIS A 27 12.39 8.15 13.47
CA HIS A 27 12.94 7.06 12.66
C HIS A 27 12.29 7.03 11.29
N PHE A 28 13.09 7.25 10.24
CA PHE A 28 12.62 7.10 8.87
C PHE A 28 12.26 5.63 8.57
N ILE A 29 11.13 5.44 7.89
CA ILE A 29 10.84 4.16 7.24
C ILE A 29 11.80 4.04 6.06
N LYS A 30 12.46 2.89 5.92
CA LYS A 30 13.43 2.67 4.83
C LYS A 30 12.84 3.10 3.47
N TYR A 31 13.53 3.96 2.73
CA TYR A 31 13.05 4.64 1.49
C TYR A 31 11.80 5.50 1.68
N GLY A 32 11.48 5.91 2.90
CA GLY A 32 10.36 6.82 3.18
C GLY A 32 10.61 8.26 2.74
N ASP A 33 11.86 8.62 2.43
CA ASP A 33 12.28 9.86 1.79
C ASP A 33 11.95 9.91 0.28
N MET A 34 11.36 8.87 -0.28
CA MET A 34 10.90 8.74 -1.66
C MET A 34 11.93 9.17 -2.73
N ASN A 35 13.24 9.14 -2.41
CA ASN A 35 14.29 9.60 -3.32
C ASN A 35 14.87 8.50 -4.23
N GLN A 36 14.54 7.24 -3.96
CA GLN A 36 15.05 6.10 -4.72
C GLN A 36 13.91 5.33 -5.39
N TRP A 37 14.03 5.12 -6.71
CA TRP A 37 12.99 4.51 -7.52
C TRP A 37 13.55 3.50 -8.51
N VAL A 38 12.88 2.35 -8.57
CA VAL A 38 13.00 1.45 -9.71
C VAL A 38 12.10 1.96 -10.82
N THR A 39 12.66 2.09 -12.03
CA THR A 39 11.91 2.36 -13.26
C THR A 39 11.75 1.06 -14.03
N ARG A 40 10.51 0.63 -14.22
CA ARG A 40 10.16 -0.59 -14.94
C ARG A 40 9.57 -0.24 -16.30
N HIS A 41 10.09 -0.85 -17.36
CA HIS A 41 9.50 -0.75 -18.69
C HIS A 41 8.81 -2.07 -19.04
N VAL A 42 7.47 -2.03 -19.10
CA VAL A 42 6.64 -3.19 -19.41
C VAL A 42 5.95 -2.99 -20.74
N LYS A 43 6.17 -3.92 -21.67
CA LYS A 43 5.50 -3.90 -22.99
C LYS A 43 4.17 -4.64 -22.86
N GLU A 44 3.07 -3.93 -23.07
CA GLU A 44 1.74 -4.51 -23.17
C GLU A 44 1.59 -5.37 -24.43
N SER A 45 0.68 -6.33 -24.43
CA SER A 45 0.42 -7.22 -25.56
C SER A 45 0.00 -6.44 -26.81
N SER A 46 0.49 -6.85 -27.99
CA SER A 46 0.19 -6.18 -29.27
C SER A 46 -1.30 -6.11 -29.57
N ILE A 47 -2.08 -7.11 -29.14
CA ILE A 47 -3.55 -7.18 -29.32
C ILE A 47 -4.29 -6.01 -28.61
N ILE A 48 -3.66 -5.35 -27.63
CA ILE A 48 -4.18 -4.16 -26.96
C ILE A 48 -3.39 -2.89 -27.25
N GLY A 49 -2.63 -2.90 -28.36
CA GLY A 49 -1.87 -1.76 -28.86
C GLY A 49 -0.34 -1.85 -28.67
N GLY A 50 0.18 -2.81 -27.92
CA GLY A 50 1.62 -3.06 -27.78
C GLY A 50 2.42 -1.91 -27.17
N ASN A 51 1.77 -1.07 -26.35
CA ASN A 51 2.39 0.13 -25.78
C ASN A 51 3.47 -0.24 -24.76
N MET A 52 4.57 0.50 -24.74
CA MET A 52 5.54 0.47 -23.66
C MET A 52 5.02 1.35 -22.52
N LYS A 53 4.91 0.77 -21.33
CA LYS A 53 4.48 1.46 -20.11
C LYS A 53 5.64 1.56 -19.12
N THR A 54 5.75 2.70 -18.47
CA THR A 54 6.71 2.93 -17.40
C THR A 54 6.00 2.86 -16.05
N LEU A 55 6.47 1.96 -15.19
CA LEU A 55 6.01 1.80 -13.83
C LEU A 55 7.14 2.19 -12.87
N HIS A 56 6.79 2.85 -11.77
CA HIS A 56 7.74 3.23 -10.73
C HIS A 56 7.45 2.48 -9.43
N GLU A 57 8.53 1.98 -8.80
CA GLU A 57 8.45 1.31 -7.50
C GLU A 57 9.44 1.97 -6.53
N ILE A 58 9.06 2.11 -5.26
CA ILE A 58 9.91 2.73 -4.23
C ILE A 58 10.94 1.69 -3.76
N ALA A 59 12.17 1.81 -4.25
CA ALA A 59 13.26 0.88 -3.97
C ALA A 59 14.58 1.47 -4.48
N PRO A 60 15.75 0.85 -4.18
CA PRO A 60 17.02 1.32 -4.71
C PRO A 60 16.97 1.56 -6.20
N THR A 61 17.49 2.72 -6.64
CA THR A 61 17.42 3.17 -8.03
C THR A 61 17.94 2.12 -9.01
N LYS A 62 17.09 1.71 -9.94
CA LYS A 62 17.41 0.75 -10.99
C LYS A 62 16.43 0.87 -12.16
N THR A 63 16.93 0.66 -13.38
CA THR A 63 16.09 0.49 -14.58
C THR A 63 15.89 -0.99 -14.87
N TRP A 64 14.65 -1.41 -15.13
CA TRP A 64 14.26 -2.79 -15.38
C TRP A 64 13.42 -2.87 -16.66
N ALA A 65 14.00 -3.40 -17.71
CA ALA A 65 13.40 -3.45 -19.05
C ALA A 65 12.86 -4.85 -19.41
N GLN A 66 12.31 -5.59 -18.45
CA GLN A 66 11.80 -6.94 -18.67
C GLN A 66 10.34 -7.05 -18.25
N ASN A 67 9.53 -7.77 -19.03
CA ASN A 67 8.16 -8.14 -18.68
C ASN A 67 8.13 -9.25 -17.60
N ALA A 68 8.95 -9.12 -16.57
CA ALA A 68 9.01 -10.03 -15.45
C ALA A 68 8.17 -9.48 -14.28
N PRO A 69 7.55 -10.37 -13.48
CA PRO A 69 6.91 -9.97 -12.24
C PRO A 69 7.89 -9.20 -11.33
N TYR A 70 7.41 -8.11 -10.73
CA TYR A 70 8.20 -7.36 -9.77
C TYR A 70 8.16 -8.03 -8.40
N THR A 71 9.31 -8.08 -7.77
CA THR A 71 9.47 -8.41 -6.34
C THR A 71 10.26 -7.29 -5.70
N ASN A 72 9.90 -6.89 -4.48
CA ASN A 72 10.49 -5.74 -3.80
C ASN A 72 12.02 -5.79 -3.87
N TRP A 73 12.58 -4.90 -4.67
CA TRP A 73 14.02 -4.84 -4.94
C TRP A 73 14.79 -4.24 -3.77
N GLY A 74 15.98 -4.77 -3.51
CA GLY A 74 16.89 -4.23 -2.50
C GLY A 74 16.34 -4.25 -1.07
N GLY A 75 15.36 -5.12 -0.79
CA GLY A 75 14.73 -5.20 0.52
C GLY A 75 13.86 -3.97 0.84
N SER A 76 13.30 -3.33 -0.18
CA SER A 76 12.31 -2.28 0.03
C SER A 76 11.09 -2.82 0.78
N PRO A 77 10.59 -2.13 1.81
CA PRO A 77 9.34 -2.50 2.47
C PRO A 77 8.10 -2.03 1.72
N TRP A 78 8.24 -1.26 0.64
CA TRP A 78 7.15 -0.61 -0.06
C TRP A 78 6.62 -1.45 -1.21
N GLY A 79 5.29 -1.59 -1.25
CA GLY A 79 4.52 -2.00 -2.42
C GLY A 79 3.76 -0.83 -3.00
N THR A 80 3.40 -0.94 -4.28
CA THR A 80 2.60 0.07 -4.99
C THR A 80 1.40 -0.58 -5.67
N SER A 81 0.42 0.23 -6.08
CA SER A 81 -0.68 -0.20 -6.97
C SER A 81 -0.28 -0.26 -8.46
N ASN A 82 0.98 0.06 -8.79
CA ASN A 82 1.51 -0.20 -10.12
C ASN A 82 1.66 -1.71 -10.31
N VAL A 83 1.03 -2.26 -11.32
CA VAL A 83 1.03 -3.70 -11.53
C VAL A 83 1.11 -4.08 -13.00
N MET A 84 1.76 -5.22 -13.23
CA MET A 84 1.63 -5.98 -14.46
C MET A 84 0.60 -7.09 -14.23
N ALA A 85 -0.44 -7.10 -15.04
CA ALA A 85 -1.43 -8.17 -15.09
C ALA A 85 -1.19 -9.05 -16.32
N LYS A 86 -1.46 -10.35 -16.17
CA LYS A 86 -1.42 -11.32 -17.27
C LYS A 86 -2.68 -12.19 -17.19
N VAL A 87 -3.71 -11.78 -17.94
CA VAL A 87 -5.02 -12.46 -17.96
C VAL A 87 -5.26 -13.03 -19.35
N SER A 88 -5.55 -14.33 -19.44
CA SER A 88 -5.75 -15.04 -20.72
C SER A 88 -4.62 -14.80 -21.73
N GLY A 89 -3.37 -14.77 -21.26
CA GLY A 89 -2.20 -14.52 -22.12
C GLY A 89 -1.96 -13.05 -22.49
N ILE A 90 -2.86 -12.15 -22.16
CA ILE A 90 -2.76 -10.70 -22.44
C ILE A 90 -2.02 -10.02 -21.28
N THR A 91 -0.90 -9.40 -21.58
CA THR A 91 -0.17 -8.54 -20.63
C THR A 91 -0.74 -7.13 -20.68
N LYS A 92 -1.20 -6.63 -19.53
CA LYS A 92 -1.72 -5.29 -19.30
C LYS A 92 -1.10 -4.70 -18.05
N THR A 93 -0.97 -3.38 -17.99
CA THR A 93 -0.46 -2.68 -16.81
C THR A 93 -1.51 -1.75 -16.22
N ASN A 94 -1.41 -1.51 -14.92
CA ASN A 94 -2.00 -0.34 -14.26
C ASN A 94 -0.86 0.56 -13.78
N VAL A 95 -0.96 1.86 -14.05
CA VAL A 95 0.01 2.87 -13.60
C VAL A 95 -0.76 3.97 -12.90
N SER A 96 -0.75 3.94 -11.58
CA SER A 96 -1.47 4.90 -10.72
C SER A 96 -0.56 5.55 -9.67
N VAL A 97 0.71 5.11 -9.61
CA VAL A 97 1.77 5.69 -8.78
C VAL A 97 2.89 6.19 -9.68
N TYR A 98 3.29 7.43 -9.47
CA TYR A 98 4.32 8.10 -10.26
C TYR A 98 5.40 8.64 -9.34
N ARG A 99 6.64 8.65 -9.82
CA ARG A 99 7.67 9.52 -9.27
C ARG A 99 7.37 10.95 -9.71
N ASP A 100 7.30 11.88 -8.76
CA ASP A 100 7.11 13.31 -9.01
C ASP A 100 8.13 14.10 -8.18
N GLU A 101 8.11 15.41 -8.22
CA GLU A 101 9.05 16.26 -7.51
C GLU A 101 8.42 16.89 -6.27
N HIS A 102 9.19 16.93 -5.19
CA HIS A 102 8.94 17.74 -4.01
C HIS A 102 10.00 18.84 -3.98
N PRO A 103 9.67 20.09 -4.33
CA PRO A 103 10.64 21.17 -4.46
C PRO A 103 11.46 21.37 -3.17
N GLY A 104 12.79 21.30 -3.29
CA GLY A 104 13.72 21.39 -2.16
C GLY A 104 13.97 20.09 -1.41
N HIS A 105 13.19 19.01 -1.66
CA HIS A 105 13.29 17.71 -0.96
C HIS A 105 13.61 16.54 -1.90
N GLY A 106 13.67 16.76 -3.20
CA GLY A 106 13.95 15.73 -4.19
C GLY A 106 12.71 15.15 -4.82
N SER A 107 12.57 13.81 -4.85
CA SER A 107 11.39 13.18 -5.43
C SER A 107 10.39 12.71 -4.38
N CYS A 108 9.13 12.59 -4.78
CA CYS A 108 8.02 12.15 -3.96
C CYS A 108 7.17 11.10 -4.69
N ALA A 109 6.31 10.42 -3.95
CA ALA A 109 5.30 9.53 -4.52
C ALA A 109 4.03 10.32 -4.84
N LYS A 110 3.58 10.25 -6.12
CA LYS A 110 2.31 10.83 -6.58
C LYS A 110 1.33 9.72 -6.89
N LEU A 111 0.23 9.69 -6.16
CA LEU A 111 -0.83 8.70 -6.24
C LEU A 111 -2.03 9.32 -6.95
N VAL A 112 -2.56 8.68 -8.00
CA VAL A 112 -3.65 9.24 -8.81
C VAL A 112 -4.80 8.24 -8.95
N THR A 113 -6.03 8.70 -8.74
CA THR A 113 -7.22 7.93 -9.08
C THR A 113 -7.62 8.19 -10.53
N HIS A 114 -7.68 7.14 -11.33
CA HIS A 114 -8.01 7.23 -12.76
C HIS A 114 -8.83 6.02 -13.25
N ILE A 115 -9.30 6.08 -14.50
CA ILE A 115 -9.90 4.94 -15.19
C ILE A 115 -8.82 4.23 -16.01
N GLU A 116 -8.57 2.97 -15.70
CA GLU A 116 -7.74 2.10 -16.54
C GLU A 116 -8.62 1.35 -17.54
N THR A 117 -8.22 1.36 -18.81
CA THR A 117 -8.99 0.73 -19.89
C THR A 117 -8.20 -0.39 -20.55
N CYS A 118 -8.90 -1.49 -20.83
CA CYS A 118 -8.39 -2.56 -21.68
C CYS A 118 -9.40 -2.84 -22.80
N LYS A 119 -9.00 -2.60 -24.05
CA LYS A 119 -9.83 -2.83 -25.21
C LYS A 119 -9.16 -3.84 -26.14
N VAL A 120 -9.87 -4.90 -26.48
CA VAL A 120 -9.49 -5.85 -27.52
C VAL A 120 -10.65 -5.86 -28.51
N LEU A 121 -10.39 -5.55 -29.76
CA LEU A 121 -11.41 -5.37 -30.82
C LEU A 121 -12.41 -6.53 -30.81
N GLY A 122 -13.68 -6.19 -30.55
CA GLY A 122 -14.80 -7.14 -30.56
C GLY A 122 -14.87 -8.15 -29.42
N ILE A 123 -13.86 -8.18 -28.51
CA ILE A 123 -13.75 -9.25 -27.50
C ILE A 123 -13.78 -8.69 -26.06
N VAL A 124 -13.03 -7.61 -25.81
CA VAL A 124 -12.87 -7.05 -24.45
C VAL A 124 -13.01 -5.54 -24.48
N ASN A 125 -13.85 -5.00 -23.62
CA ASN A 125 -13.93 -3.57 -23.35
C ASN A 125 -14.12 -3.38 -21.85
N ILE A 126 -13.00 -3.43 -21.12
CA ILE A 126 -12.99 -3.33 -19.67
C ILE A 126 -12.53 -1.95 -19.28
N LYS A 127 -13.25 -1.33 -18.36
CA LYS A 127 -12.86 -0.08 -17.69
C LYS A 127 -12.94 -0.33 -16.19
N VAL A 128 -11.86 -0.05 -15.49
CA VAL A 128 -11.82 -0.17 -14.04
C VAL A 128 -11.35 1.13 -13.42
N LEU A 129 -11.96 1.53 -12.32
CA LEU A 129 -11.42 2.61 -11.52
C LEU A 129 -10.24 2.07 -10.71
N ALA A 130 -9.09 2.70 -10.87
CA ALA A 130 -7.86 2.40 -10.16
C ALA A 130 -7.43 3.59 -9.32
N ALA A 131 -7.34 3.41 -8.02
CA ALA A 131 -6.73 4.38 -7.12
C ALA A 131 -5.22 4.12 -7.00
N GLY A 132 -4.43 5.20 -6.94
CA GLY A 132 -3.02 5.13 -6.61
C GLY A 132 -2.85 4.81 -5.13
N SER A 133 -2.05 3.79 -4.83
CA SER A 133 -1.72 3.36 -3.47
C SER A 133 -0.24 3.06 -3.33
N ILE A 134 0.34 3.44 -2.18
CA ILE A 134 1.61 2.92 -1.69
C ILE A 134 1.39 2.36 -0.28
N PHE A 135 2.05 1.26 0.04
CA PHE A 135 1.83 0.60 1.33
C PHE A 135 3.07 -0.19 1.78
N LEU A 136 3.18 -0.41 3.08
CA LEU A 136 4.19 -1.35 3.60
C LEU A 136 3.74 -2.78 3.32
N GLY A 137 4.49 -3.44 2.44
CA GLY A 137 4.16 -4.77 1.96
C GLY A 137 4.66 -5.04 0.55
N GLN A 138 3.98 -5.94 -0.15
CA GLN A 138 4.33 -6.36 -1.51
C GLN A 138 3.09 -6.62 -2.35
N THR A 139 3.06 -6.08 -3.55
CA THR A 139 2.09 -6.48 -4.57
C THR A 139 2.56 -7.74 -5.27
N LEU A 140 1.70 -8.78 -5.32
CA LEU A 140 2.04 -10.06 -5.93
C LEU A 140 1.72 -10.04 -7.41
N GLU A 141 2.74 -10.05 -8.24
CA GLU A 141 2.63 -10.11 -9.70
C GLU A 141 2.96 -11.50 -10.29
N PRO A 142 2.45 -11.79 -11.48
CA PRO A 142 1.47 -11.02 -12.24
C PRO A 142 0.06 -11.13 -11.63
N ILE A 143 -0.76 -10.08 -11.82
CA ILE A 143 -2.17 -10.18 -11.50
C ILE A 143 -2.86 -11.04 -12.56
N THR A 144 -3.46 -12.15 -12.15
CA THR A 144 -4.09 -13.13 -13.06
C THR A 144 -5.61 -13.08 -13.06
N SER A 145 -6.21 -12.32 -12.14
CA SER A 145 -7.66 -12.15 -12.02
C SER A 145 -7.98 -10.83 -11.32
N THR A 146 -9.09 -10.21 -11.71
CA THR A 146 -9.64 -9.02 -11.04
C THR A 146 -10.57 -9.36 -9.88
N SER A 147 -10.91 -10.65 -9.69
CA SER A 147 -11.66 -11.10 -8.52
C SER A 147 -10.77 -11.00 -7.27
N ASN A 148 -11.26 -10.38 -6.21
CA ASN A 148 -10.55 -10.20 -4.94
C ASN A 148 -9.14 -9.58 -5.10
N PRO A 149 -9.02 -8.34 -5.60
CA PRO A 149 -7.73 -7.70 -5.84
C PRO A 149 -6.91 -7.53 -4.56
N MET A 150 -7.56 -7.39 -3.40
CA MET A 150 -6.90 -7.23 -2.11
C MET A 150 -6.09 -8.47 -1.69
N ALA A 151 -6.48 -9.67 -2.14
CA ALA A 151 -5.73 -10.90 -1.87
C ALA A 151 -4.36 -10.97 -2.61
N LYS A 152 -4.07 -10.00 -3.46
CA LYS A 152 -2.77 -9.85 -4.13
C LYS A 152 -1.82 -8.91 -3.40
N LEU A 153 -2.29 -8.24 -2.35
CA LEU A 153 -1.51 -7.31 -1.55
C LEU A 153 -1.07 -8.02 -0.25
N ASN A 154 0.20 -8.41 -0.18
CA ASN A 154 0.79 -8.92 1.06
C ASN A 154 1.09 -7.72 1.97
N ALA A 155 0.11 -7.31 2.79
CA ALA A 155 0.12 -6.07 3.54
C ALA A 155 0.71 -6.21 4.95
N GLY A 156 1.51 -5.22 5.31
CA GLY A 156 2.15 -5.08 6.62
C GLY A 156 3.54 -5.67 6.67
N MET A 157 4.35 -5.10 7.52
CA MET A 157 5.73 -5.54 7.80
C MET A 157 5.91 -5.82 9.28
N LYS A 158 6.93 -6.62 9.64
CA LYS A 158 7.32 -6.83 11.05
C LYS A 158 7.70 -5.49 11.68
N PHE A 159 7.12 -5.21 12.83
CA PHE A 159 7.32 -3.97 13.55
C PHE A 159 6.94 -4.15 15.02
N THR A 160 7.84 -3.80 15.92
CA THR A 160 7.66 -3.95 17.37
C THR A 160 7.71 -2.63 18.14
N GLY A 161 7.97 -1.51 17.44
CA GLY A 161 8.04 -0.18 18.03
C GLY A 161 6.67 0.34 18.48
N ARG A 162 6.70 1.32 19.35
CA ARG A 162 5.51 2.01 19.86
C ARG A 162 5.62 3.52 19.66
N PRO A 163 5.62 4.00 18.40
CA PRO A 163 5.71 5.42 18.11
C PRO A 163 4.43 6.15 18.55
N LYS A 164 4.59 7.41 18.97
CA LYS A 164 3.45 8.28 19.31
C LYS A 164 2.77 8.87 18.08
N ALA A 165 3.50 9.01 16.97
CA ALA A 165 2.95 9.58 15.74
C ALA A 165 3.57 8.97 14.48
N LEU A 166 2.80 8.98 13.38
CA LEU A 166 3.30 8.91 12.02
C LEU A 166 3.49 10.34 11.52
N VAL A 167 4.66 10.65 10.93
CA VAL A 167 4.98 11.97 10.40
C VAL A 167 5.32 11.84 8.93
N PHE A 168 4.78 12.73 8.09
CA PHE A 168 5.08 12.77 6.66
C PHE A 168 4.73 14.12 6.06
N ASP A 169 5.29 14.39 4.88
CA ASP A 169 4.94 15.53 4.07
C ASP A 169 3.91 15.11 3.02
N TYR A 170 2.93 15.98 2.78
CA TYR A 170 1.88 15.64 1.82
C TYR A 170 1.34 16.87 1.07
N LYS A 171 0.76 16.58 -0.11
CA LYS A 171 -0.04 17.52 -0.88
C LYS A 171 -1.26 16.79 -1.43
N VAL A 172 -2.41 17.45 -1.43
CA VAL A 172 -3.69 16.85 -1.86
C VAL A 172 -4.33 17.71 -2.93
N LYS A 173 -4.83 17.05 -3.99
CA LYS A 173 -5.76 17.64 -4.95
C LYS A 173 -6.97 16.74 -5.06
N LEU A 174 -8.14 17.23 -4.66
CA LEU A 174 -9.41 16.54 -4.83
C LEU A 174 -10.07 16.97 -6.14
N SER A 175 -10.80 16.04 -6.75
CA SER A 175 -11.52 16.26 -8.00
C SER A 175 -12.73 17.21 -7.86
N GLY A 176 -13.21 17.39 -6.62
CA GLY A 176 -14.41 18.20 -6.35
C GLY A 176 -15.74 17.53 -6.74
N GLN A 177 -15.73 16.28 -7.17
CA GLN A 177 -16.95 15.56 -7.53
C GLN A 177 -17.81 15.31 -6.29
N PRO A 178 -19.15 15.55 -6.34
CA PRO A 178 -20.03 15.36 -5.19
C PRO A 178 -20.27 13.90 -4.84
N ASN A 179 -20.00 12.98 -5.77
CA ASN A 179 -20.15 11.54 -5.59
C ASN A 179 -18.97 10.79 -6.17
N ARG A 180 -18.74 9.61 -5.63
CA ARG A 180 -17.81 8.61 -6.16
C ARG A 180 -18.49 7.79 -7.26
N ILE A 181 -17.72 7.05 -8.03
CA ILE A 181 -18.21 6.01 -8.93
C ILE A 181 -17.63 4.66 -8.51
N LYS A 182 -18.39 3.59 -8.78
CA LYS A 182 -17.89 2.21 -8.76
C LYS A 182 -17.83 1.70 -10.19
N GLU A 183 -16.61 1.33 -10.65
CA GLU A 183 -16.38 0.80 -11.99
C GLU A 183 -15.43 -0.40 -11.93
N THR A 184 -16.01 -1.60 -12.09
CA THR A 184 -15.33 -2.90 -11.89
C THR A 184 -14.88 -3.57 -13.18
N GLY A 185 -15.21 -2.97 -14.32
CA GLY A 185 -14.88 -3.48 -15.65
C GLY A 185 -15.94 -4.37 -16.31
N PHE A 186 -16.79 -5.02 -15.54
CA PHE A 186 -17.78 -5.98 -16.03
C PHE A 186 -19.22 -5.58 -15.79
N SER A 187 -19.45 -4.52 -15.06
CA SER A 187 -20.76 -4.00 -14.74
C SER A 187 -20.92 -2.56 -15.24
N LYS A 188 -22.17 -2.08 -15.32
CA LYS A 188 -22.43 -0.66 -15.54
C LYS A 188 -21.83 0.15 -14.39
N VAL A 189 -21.27 1.32 -14.71
CA VAL A 189 -20.82 2.30 -13.71
C VAL A 189 -21.95 2.62 -12.74
N LYS A 190 -21.66 2.59 -11.44
CA LYS A 190 -22.62 2.93 -10.39
C LYS A 190 -22.16 4.18 -9.67
N THR A 191 -23.07 5.09 -9.40
CA THR A 191 -22.84 6.21 -8.50
C THR A 191 -22.84 5.71 -7.06
N VAL A 192 -21.83 6.12 -6.29
CA VAL A 192 -21.71 5.87 -4.85
C VAL A 192 -21.75 7.21 -4.13
N ALA A 193 -22.74 7.40 -3.27
CA ALA A 193 -22.97 8.66 -2.59
C ALA A 193 -21.75 9.11 -1.73
N GLY A 194 -21.55 10.41 -1.69
CA GLY A 194 -20.54 11.06 -0.87
C GLY A 194 -19.23 11.37 -1.59
N ILE A 195 -18.61 12.44 -1.13
CA ILE A 195 -17.36 12.97 -1.65
C ILE A 195 -16.24 11.97 -1.42
N ASP A 196 -15.36 11.81 -2.40
CA ASP A 196 -14.14 11.02 -2.26
C ASP A 196 -13.03 11.85 -1.60
N MET A 197 -12.20 11.17 -0.82
CA MET A 197 -11.07 11.75 -0.11
C MET A 197 -9.83 10.89 -0.34
N CYS A 198 -8.65 11.50 -0.36
CA CYS A 198 -7.43 10.73 -0.16
C CYS A 198 -7.33 10.34 1.31
N ASP A 199 -6.65 9.25 1.63
CA ASP A 199 -6.44 8.89 3.02
C ASP A 199 -5.07 8.26 3.30
N CYS A 200 -4.76 8.17 4.60
CA CYS A 200 -3.65 7.40 5.13
C CYS A 200 -4.13 6.61 6.34
N VAL A 201 -3.77 5.34 6.37
CA VAL A 201 -4.02 4.46 7.50
C VAL A 201 -2.72 3.88 8.04
N CYS A 202 -2.56 3.91 9.38
CA CYS A 202 -1.50 3.22 10.07
C CYS A 202 -2.10 2.39 11.21
N PHE A 203 -1.99 1.06 11.08
CA PHE A 203 -2.48 0.13 12.09
C PHE A 203 -1.31 -0.67 12.65
N LEU A 204 -1.13 -0.60 13.95
CA LEU A 204 -0.23 -1.48 14.67
C LEU A 204 -1.01 -2.70 15.11
N GLN A 205 -0.55 -3.89 14.73
CA GLN A 205 -1.25 -5.15 14.99
C GLN A 205 -0.36 -6.13 15.75
N LYS A 206 -0.93 -6.84 16.70
CA LYS A 206 -0.35 -8.06 17.26
C LYS A 206 -0.91 -9.24 16.48
N ARG A 207 -0.10 -9.78 15.54
CA ARG A 207 -0.47 -10.91 14.67
C ARG A 207 0.08 -12.22 15.19
N TRP A 208 -0.68 -13.29 14.97
CA TRP A 208 -0.21 -14.66 15.15
C TRP A 208 -0.86 -15.58 14.11
N GLU A 209 -0.27 -16.75 13.93
CA GLU A 209 -0.76 -17.79 13.04
C GLU A 209 -1.20 -18.99 13.86
N ASP A 210 -2.36 -19.57 13.54
CA ASP A 210 -2.81 -20.81 14.15
C ASP A 210 -2.23 -22.05 13.44
N ALA A 211 -2.43 -23.24 14.00
CA ALA A 211 -1.92 -24.50 13.45
C ALA A 211 -2.44 -24.81 12.03
N LYS A 212 -3.56 -24.21 11.63
CA LYS A 212 -4.15 -24.33 10.28
C LYS A 212 -3.59 -23.31 9.29
N GLY A 213 -2.76 -22.38 9.76
CA GLY A 213 -2.18 -21.32 8.95
C GLY A 213 -3.08 -20.09 8.76
N ASN A 214 -4.14 -19.94 9.56
CA ASN A 214 -4.93 -18.71 9.56
C ASN A 214 -4.18 -17.61 10.30
N ILE A 215 -4.29 -16.38 9.81
CA ILE A 215 -3.65 -15.22 10.43
C ILE A 215 -4.71 -14.44 11.21
N TRP A 216 -4.46 -14.30 12.50
CA TRP A 216 -5.28 -13.57 13.45
C TRP A 216 -4.54 -12.32 13.92
N ALA A 217 -5.28 -11.28 14.29
CA ALA A 217 -4.69 -10.07 14.83
C ALA A 217 -5.55 -9.46 15.94
N LYS A 218 -4.89 -8.71 16.85
CA LYS A 218 -5.52 -7.69 17.69
C LYS A 218 -4.96 -6.33 17.29
N ARG A 219 -5.82 -5.32 17.24
CA ARG A 219 -5.44 -3.93 16.97
C ARG A 219 -4.76 -3.34 18.21
N VAL A 220 -3.49 -2.96 18.08
CA VAL A 220 -2.69 -2.35 19.14
C VAL A 220 -2.71 -0.83 19.07
N GLY A 221 -2.56 -0.30 17.87
CA GLY A 221 -2.55 1.15 17.63
C GLY A 221 -3.27 1.50 16.34
N THR A 222 -3.88 2.68 16.32
CA THR A 222 -4.71 3.15 15.20
C THR A 222 -4.40 4.61 14.88
N MET A 223 -4.10 4.89 13.63
CA MET A 223 -4.12 6.22 13.04
C MET A 223 -4.83 6.12 11.70
N VAL A 224 -5.83 6.96 11.47
CA VAL A 224 -6.51 7.11 10.18
C VAL A 224 -6.74 8.58 9.96
N VAL A 225 -6.27 9.09 8.83
CA VAL A 225 -6.56 10.45 8.37
C VAL A 225 -7.21 10.39 6.99
N ARG A 226 -8.28 11.16 6.80
CA ARG A 226 -8.94 11.39 5.52
C ARG A 226 -8.82 12.85 5.13
N PHE A 227 -8.22 13.12 3.99
CA PHE A 227 -7.98 14.47 3.50
C PHE A 227 -9.19 14.93 2.70
N SER A 228 -10.04 15.73 3.34
CA SER A 228 -11.31 16.22 2.77
C SER A 228 -11.18 17.55 2.03
N LYS A 229 -9.98 18.12 1.92
CA LYS A 229 -9.73 19.40 1.25
C LYS A 229 -8.47 19.32 0.40
N THR A 230 -8.49 20.01 -0.73
CA THR A 230 -7.28 20.30 -1.51
C THR A 230 -6.38 21.24 -0.69
N THR A 231 -5.08 20.93 -0.66
CA THR A 231 -4.09 21.77 0.06
C THR A 231 -3.61 22.93 -0.80
N ASN A 232 -3.21 24.00 -0.17
CA ASN A 232 -2.52 25.11 -0.83
C ASN A 232 -1.00 24.84 -0.80
N GLY A 233 -0.52 23.95 -1.69
CA GLY A 233 0.87 23.49 -1.69
C GLY A 233 1.11 22.29 -0.76
N TRP A 234 2.38 22.09 -0.41
CA TRP A 234 2.83 21.05 0.50
C TRP A 234 2.52 21.41 1.95
N VAL A 235 2.16 20.39 2.72
CA VAL A 235 2.08 20.43 4.18
C VAL A 235 3.22 19.57 4.68
N GLU A 236 4.23 20.21 5.23
CA GLU A 236 5.47 19.56 5.66
C GLU A 236 5.42 19.18 7.13
N ASN A 237 6.11 18.09 7.48
CA ASN A 237 6.26 17.62 8.86
C ASN A 237 4.92 17.40 9.59
N ALA A 238 3.88 16.99 8.87
CA ALA A 238 2.58 16.76 9.46
C ALA A 238 2.61 15.51 10.36
N ALA A 239 2.34 15.70 11.65
CA ALA A 239 2.34 14.64 12.65
C ALA A 239 0.91 14.17 12.94
N PHE A 240 0.68 12.86 12.81
CA PHE A 240 -0.60 12.22 13.04
C PHE A 240 -0.49 11.24 14.21
N PRO A 241 -1.16 11.51 15.36
CA PRO A 241 -1.06 10.68 16.56
C PRO A 241 -1.51 9.24 16.31
N ILE A 242 -0.78 8.28 16.85
CA ILE A 242 -1.18 6.87 16.90
C ILE A 242 -1.83 6.61 18.25
N HIS A 243 -3.10 6.25 18.23
CA HIS A 243 -3.91 5.99 19.42
C HIS A 243 -3.85 4.50 19.78
N TYR A 244 -3.52 4.18 21.02
CA TYR A 244 -3.28 2.82 21.50
C TYR A 244 -4.48 2.25 22.28
N GLY A 245 -4.71 0.94 22.12
CA GLY A 245 -5.81 0.23 22.75
C GLY A 245 -7.15 0.42 22.04
N ASP A 246 -8.23 0.16 22.77
CA ASP A 246 -9.60 0.35 22.26
C ASP A 246 -9.96 1.83 22.25
N ILE A 247 -10.18 2.38 21.05
CA ILE A 247 -10.51 3.78 20.83
C ILE A 247 -12.01 4.03 20.60
N THR A 248 -12.84 3.00 20.65
CA THR A 248 -14.26 3.12 20.27
C THR A 248 -15.05 4.10 21.11
N HIS A 249 -14.62 4.37 22.34
CA HIS A 249 -15.23 5.33 23.26
C HIS A 249 -14.62 6.73 23.24
N GLN A 250 -13.63 6.97 22.36
CA GLN A 250 -12.98 8.27 22.26
C GLN A 250 -13.82 9.24 21.43
N SER A 251 -13.82 10.51 21.80
CA SER A 251 -14.60 11.57 21.11
C SER A 251 -14.24 11.77 19.64
N PHE A 252 -12.98 11.46 19.26
CA PHE A 252 -12.50 11.55 17.88
C PHE A 252 -12.82 10.31 17.04
N TYR A 253 -13.28 9.21 17.66
CA TYR A 253 -13.55 7.95 16.94
C TYR A 253 -14.56 8.13 15.82
N LYS A 254 -14.28 7.49 14.70
CA LYS A 254 -15.20 7.37 13.56
C LYS A 254 -15.31 5.90 13.15
N PRO A 255 -16.47 5.43 12.64
CA PRO A 255 -16.66 4.04 12.26
C PRO A 255 -15.57 3.44 11.36
N TYR A 256 -14.99 4.23 10.47
CA TYR A 256 -13.91 3.81 9.59
C TYR A 256 -12.55 3.59 10.28
N MET A 257 -12.43 3.95 11.57
CA MET A 257 -11.27 3.66 12.42
C MET A 257 -11.38 2.30 13.11
N GLY A 258 -12.51 1.63 12.97
CA GLY A 258 -12.80 0.34 13.60
C GLY A 258 -11.91 -0.80 13.13
N LEU A 259 -12.17 -1.99 13.65
CA LEU A 259 -11.49 -3.21 13.22
C LEU A 259 -11.83 -3.51 11.75
N LEU A 260 -10.85 -4.02 11.01
CA LEU A 260 -10.99 -4.32 9.59
C LEU A 260 -11.90 -5.54 9.39
N THR A 261 -12.99 -5.33 8.64
CA THR A 261 -13.99 -6.37 8.32
C THR A 261 -14.37 -6.30 6.84
N GLY A 262 -14.97 -7.35 6.31
CA GLY A 262 -15.48 -7.38 4.93
C GLY A 262 -14.38 -7.10 3.89
N ASP A 263 -14.63 -6.13 3.03
CA ASP A 263 -13.73 -5.76 1.93
C ASP A 263 -12.47 -4.99 2.41
N ASP A 264 -12.45 -4.48 3.65
CA ASP A 264 -11.32 -3.74 4.22
C ASP A 264 -10.25 -4.66 4.82
N ILE A 265 -10.52 -5.97 4.92
CA ILE A 265 -9.58 -6.96 5.46
C ILE A 265 -8.28 -6.95 4.65
N LYS A 266 -7.17 -6.77 5.35
CA LYS A 266 -5.84 -6.88 4.74
C LYS A 266 -5.44 -8.36 4.63
N TRP A 267 -4.61 -8.66 3.64
CA TRP A 267 -4.10 -10.00 3.39
C TRP A 267 -2.60 -10.05 3.64
N ALA A 268 -2.10 -11.20 4.07
CA ALA A 268 -0.68 -11.41 4.27
C ALA A 268 -0.31 -12.88 3.97
N LYS A 269 0.97 -13.11 3.65
CA LYS A 269 1.49 -14.47 3.54
C LYS A 269 1.63 -15.08 4.93
N ASN A 270 1.12 -16.31 5.08
CA ASN A 270 1.40 -17.11 6.28
C ASN A 270 2.79 -17.76 6.20
N SER A 271 3.18 -18.53 7.23
CA SER A 271 4.47 -19.22 7.31
C SER A 271 4.73 -20.19 6.14
N LYS A 272 3.67 -20.68 5.48
CA LYS A 272 3.72 -21.55 4.31
C LYS A 272 3.73 -20.77 2.98
N GLY A 273 3.82 -19.43 3.03
CA GLY A 273 3.80 -18.56 1.83
C GLY A 273 2.44 -18.39 1.18
N LYS A 274 1.35 -18.93 1.77
CA LYS A 274 -0.02 -18.78 1.26
C LYS A 274 -0.61 -17.44 1.70
N MET A 275 -1.27 -16.75 0.78
CA MET A 275 -2.03 -15.53 1.08
C MET A 275 -3.27 -15.87 1.91
N MET A 276 -3.38 -15.25 3.06
CA MET A 276 -4.48 -15.43 4.01
C MET A 276 -5.03 -14.06 4.44
N PRO A 277 -6.35 -13.95 4.69
CA PRO A 277 -6.90 -12.75 5.29
C PRO A 277 -6.37 -12.59 6.73
N VAL A 278 -5.98 -11.38 7.09
CA VAL A 278 -5.60 -11.02 8.46
C VAL A 278 -6.87 -10.64 9.22
N LYS A 279 -7.36 -11.53 10.06
CA LYS A 279 -8.61 -11.35 10.81
C LYS A 279 -8.36 -10.62 12.12
N GLU A 280 -8.82 -9.38 12.22
CA GLU A 280 -8.83 -8.64 13.49
C GLU A 280 -9.99 -9.13 14.35
N ILE A 281 -9.68 -9.69 15.53
CA ILE A 281 -10.67 -10.28 16.44
C ILE A 281 -10.92 -9.45 17.70
N GLY A 282 -10.32 -8.27 17.78
CA GLY A 282 -10.50 -7.36 18.91
C GLY A 282 -9.36 -6.36 19.03
N TRP A 283 -9.46 -5.56 20.06
CA TRP A 283 -8.46 -4.59 20.48
C TRP A 283 -7.48 -5.24 21.45
N ALA A 284 -6.22 -4.90 21.34
CA ALA A 284 -5.21 -5.20 22.33
C ALA A 284 -5.28 -4.19 23.48
N THR A 285 -4.69 -4.50 24.61
CA THR A 285 -4.52 -3.50 25.68
C THR A 285 -3.56 -2.39 25.21
N ALA A 286 -3.71 -1.19 25.77
CA ALA A 286 -2.87 -0.04 25.39
C ALA A 286 -1.36 -0.28 25.59
N ASN A 287 -0.96 -1.23 26.44
CA ASN A 287 0.44 -1.53 26.75
C ASN A 287 1.02 -2.71 25.94
N GLU A 288 0.22 -3.41 25.15
CA GLU A 288 0.72 -4.53 24.35
C GLU A 288 1.67 -4.04 23.24
N ALA A 289 2.74 -4.81 23.01
CA ALA A 289 3.67 -4.54 21.91
C ALA A 289 3.06 -5.07 20.60
N PRO A 290 3.14 -4.31 19.49
CA PRO A 290 2.78 -4.80 18.18
C PRO A 290 3.81 -5.81 17.67
N THR A 291 3.43 -6.56 16.65
CA THR A 291 4.33 -7.43 15.88
C THR A 291 4.43 -6.98 14.42
N HIS A 292 3.45 -6.20 13.97
CA HIS A 292 3.35 -5.73 12.58
C HIS A 292 2.81 -4.31 12.51
N MET A 293 3.28 -3.57 11.51
CA MET A 293 2.71 -2.30 11.07
C MET A 293 2.08 -2.48 9.69
N VAL A 294 0.83 -2.05 9.56
CA VAL A 294 0.15 -1.80 8.29
C VAL A 294 0.13 -0.30 8.08
N LEU A 295 0.80 0.16 7.05
CA LEU A 295 0.77 1.56 6.61
C LEU A 295 0.38 1.59 5.16
N GLN A 296 -0.57 2.45 4.81
CA GLN A 296 -1.06 2.61 3.44
C GLN A 296 -1.49 4.04 3.21
N PHE A 297 -1.15 4.57 2.04
CA PHE A 297 -1.60 5.86 1.52
C PHE A 297 -2.39 5.60 0.25
N ASP A 298 -3.55 6.25 0.12
CA ASP A 298 -4.44 6.05 -1.02
C ASP A 298 -4.93 7.38 -1.59
N SER A 299 -4.99 7.47 -2.92
CA SER A 299 -5.61 8.62 -3.59
C SER A 299 -7.15 8.59 -3.55
N SER A 300 -7.75 7.51 -3.02
CA SER A 300 -9.18 7.35 -2.78
C SER A 300 -9.42 6.44 -1.59
N HIS A 301 -10.34 6.83 -0.70
CA HIS A 301 -10.75 6.02 0.46
C HIS A 301 -11.85 5.01 0.15
N GLY A 302 -12.28 4.91 -1.11
CA GLY A 302 -13.46 4.13 -1.49
C GLY A 302 -13.26 2.62 -1.52
N GLY A 303 -12.04 2.13 -1.33
CA GLY A 303 -11.70 0.72 -1.51
C GLY A 303 -11.58 0.33 -2.98
N ALA A 304 -11.63 -0.98 -3.25
CA ALA A 304 -11.43 -1.49 -4.61
C ALA A 304 -12.51 -0.99 -5.59
N TYR A 305 -12.06 -0.38 -6.69
CA TYR A 305 -12.90 0.07 -7.80
C TYR A 305 -13.90 1.20 -7.48
N ILE A 306 -13.75 1.87 -6.33
CA ILE A 306 -14.63 2.98 -5.92
C ILE A 306 -13.78 4.21 -5.68
N GLY A 307 -14.19 5.36 -6.27
CA GLY A 307 -13.47 6.61 -6.06
C GLY A 307 -13.92 7.72 -7.00
N SER A 308 -13.17 8.81 -7.02
CA SER A 308 -13.37 9.95 -7.92
C SER A 308 -12.14 10.19 -8.77
N VAL A 309 -12.32 10.13 -10.09
CA VAL A 309 -11.25 10.35 -11.07
C VAL A 309 -10.64 11.74 -10.87
N GLY A 310 -9.31 11.79 -10.81
CA GLY A 310 -8.53 13.02 -10.66
C GLY A 310 -8.09 13.33 -9.23
N ASN A 311 -8.60 12.62 -8.21
CA ASN A 311 -8.04 12.71 -6.87
C ASN A 311 -6.56 12.33 -6.92
N THR A 312 -5.74 13.15 -6.27
CA THR A 312 -4.28 12.98 -6.27
C THR A 312 -3.74 13.26 -4.88
N LEU A 313 -2.88 12.37 -4.40
CA LEU A 313 -2.13 12.51 -3.15
C LEU A 313 -0.63 12.44 -3.47
N TRP A 314 0.15 13.40 -3.01
CA TRP A 314 1.60 13.34 -2.99
C TRP A 314 2.06 13.05 -1.57
N VAL A 315 3.06 12.20 -1.43
CA VAL A 315 3.61 11.75 -0.14
C VAL A 315 5.12 11.74 -0.21
N ASP A 316 5.74 12.23 0.87
CA ASP A 316 7.19 12.26 1.04
C ASP A 316 7.58 12.21 2.51
N ASN A 317 8.86 11.95 2.81
CA ASN A 317 9.48 12.03 4.13
C ASN A 317 8.74 11.23 5.23
N VAL A 318 8.32 10.01 4.91
CA VAL A 318 7.53 9.15 5.82
C VAL A 318 8.40 8.57 6.93
N ARG A 319 8.05 8.88 8.17
CA ARG A 319 8.79 8.49 9.38
C ARG A 319 7.86 8.32 10.57
N VAL A 320 8.35 7.70 11.62
CA VAL A 320 7.64 7.58 12.91
C VAL A 320 8.36 8.39 13.98
N GLU A 321 7.60 8.92 14.93
CA GLU A 321 8.08 9.67 16.08
C GLU A 321 7.77 8.91 17.37
N TYR A 322 8.75 8.82 18.30
CA TYR A 322 8.66 8.14 19.60
C TYR A 322 8.53 9.12 20.77
#